data_1f7510c1fa9db6c9550f8caaded2991f
#
_entry.id   1f7510c1fa9db6c9550f8caaded2991f
#
_cell.length_a   1.000
_cell.length_b   1.000
_cell.length_c   1.000
_cell.angle_alpha   90.00
_cell.angle_beta   90.00
_cell.angle_gamma   90.00
#
_symmetry.space_group_name_H-M   'P 1'
#
loop_
_entity.id
_entity.type
_entity.pdbx_description
1 polymer ?
#
loop_
_entity_poly.entity_id
_entity_poly.type
_entity_poly.pdbx_seq_one_letter_code
_entity_poly.pdbx_strand_id
1 'polypeptide(L)'
;MLDHVFTDAISALRDAFENAFLERQPFEEHFQADVLLGDLTWETSYGLPGEELPPRVVAHITFDWPSWSQTSYRQWYVDEVLERLPAIEIEIVFRVQSLSGQADPATVYASTPDISPLVGDGRLERVGVTLETAFSEEGDQPEHAAEVTYEGLYELAESTLADGASTLLDDHFGALGGWIAATLVKLADLK
;
A
#
# COMPACT_ATOMS: atom_id res chain seq x y z
N MET A 1 22.26 11.26 -14.51
CA MET A 1 22.95 10.80 -13.29
C MET A 1 22.05 10.90 -12.05
N LEU A 2 21.22 11.94 -11.91
CA LEU A 2 20.27 12.05 -10.79
C LEU A 2 19.09 11.04 -10.87
N ASP A 3 18.70 10.60 -12.06
CA ASP A 3 17.58 9.67 -12.25
C ASP A 3 17.81 8.30 -11.61
N HIS A 4 19.06 7.86 -11.48
CA HIS A 4 19.38 6.58 -10.81
C HIS A 4 19.06 6.60 -9.31
N VAL A 5 19.27 7.73 -8.65
CA VAL A 5 19.05 7.84 -7.20
C VAL A 5 17.59 7.61 -6.83
N PHE A 6 16.65 8.09 -7.65
CA PHE A 6 15.23 7.88 -7.43
C PHE A 6 14.81 6.43 -7.64
N THR A 7 15.30 5.85 -8.73
CA THR A 7 15.02 4.44 -9.04
C THR A 7 15.55 3.54 -7.94
N ASP A 8 16.74 3.85 -7.42
CA ASP A 8 17.37 3.07 -6.35
C ASP A 8 16.59 3.18 -5.02
N ALA A 9 16.09 4.36 -4.67
CA ALA A 9 15.31 4.55 -3.44
C ALA A 9 13.94 3.84 -3.53
N ILE A 10 13.22 3.95 -4.65
CA ILE A 10 11.97 3.20 -4.87
C ILE A 10 12.23 1.69 -4.89
N SER A 11 13.33 1.26 -5.52
CA SER A 11 13.68 -0.16 -5.52
C SER A 11 13.97 -0.67 -4.10
N ALA A 12 14.67 0.10 -3.28
CA ALA A 12 14.93 -0.28 -1.89
C ALA A 12 13.63 -0.38 -1.06
N LEU A 13 12.69 0.55 -1.25
CA LEU A 13 11.36 0.49 -0.62
C LEU A 13 10.57 -0.73 -1.09
N ARG A 14 10.55 -0.99 -2.38
CA ARG A 14 9.89 -2.16 -2.95
C ARG A 14 10.48 -3.46 -2.41
N ASP A 15 11.82 -3.58 -2.43
CA ASP A 15 12.51 -4.78 -1.97
C ASP A 15 12.25 -5.02 -0.48
N ALA A 16 12.24 -3.99 0.36
CA ALA A 16 11.92 -4.11 1.78
C ALA A 16 10.48 -4.56 2.00
N PHE A 17 9.53 -4.02 1.21
CA PHE A 17 8.14 -4.42 1.27
C PHE A 17 7.94 -5.86 0.78
N GLU A 18 8.53 -6.26 -0.33
CA GLU A 18 8.47 -7.62 -0.87
C GLU A 18 9.06 -8.62 0.12
N ASN A 19 10.15 -8.30 0.80
CA ASN A 19 10.74 -9.13 1.85
C ASN A 19 9.77 -9.38 3.02
N ALA A 20 8.88 -8.45 3.34
CA ALA A 20 7.84 -8.65 4.35
C ALA A 20 6.80 -9.69 3.94
N PHE A 21 6.69 -10.00 2.65
CA PHE A 21 5.78 -11.00 2.07
C PHE A 21 6.51 -12.23 1.50
N LEU A 22 7.69 -12.59 2.02
CA LEU A 22 8.56 -13.65 1.51
C LEU A 22 7.88 -14.99 1.20
N GLU A 23 6.76 -15.29 1.83
CA GLU A 23 5.97 -16.50 1.57
C GLU A 23 4.79 -16.26 0.59
N ARG A 24 4.64 -15.02 0.10
CA ARG A 24 3.49 -14.61 -0.70
C ARG A 24 3.97 -13.82 -1.92
N GLN A 25 3.76 -14.37 -3.11
CA GLN A 25 4.00 -13.62 -4.33
C GLN A 25 2.79 -12.74 -4.64
N PRO A 26 3.02 -11.52 -5.15
CA PRO A 26 1.94 -10.71 -5.70
C PRO A 26 1.29 -11.47 -6.86
N PHE A 27 -0.02 -11.37 -7.00
CA PHE A 27 -0.68 -11.88 -8.21
C PHE A 27 -0.73 -10.83 -9.32
N GLU A 28 -0.47 -9.57 -8.97
CA GLU A 28 -0.38 -8.44 -9.89
C GLU A 28 0.66 -7.44 -9.40
N GLU A 29 1.49 -6.93 -10.29
CA GLU A 29 2.49 -5.91 -10.02
C GLU A 29 2.65 -4.99 -11.22
N HIS A 30 2.64 -3.67 -10.98
CA HIS A 30 2.86 -2.65 -12.00
C HIS A 30 3.82 -1.57 -11.49
N PHE A 31 4.71 -1.12 -12.36
CA PHE A 31 5.52 0.07 -12.13
C PHE A 31 5.26 1.08 -13.24
N GLN A 32 4.87 2.29 -12.88
CA GLN A 32 4.55 3.35 -13.81
C GLN A 32 5.41 4.60 -13.52
N ALA A 33 5.77 5.30 -14.58
CA ALA A 33 6.35 6.62 -14.51
C ALA A 33 5.48 7.60 -15.30
N ASP A 34 4.93 8.60 -14.64
CA ASP A 34 4.22 9.68 -15.33
C ASP A 34 5.23 10.60 -16.00
N VAL A 35 5.26 10.56 -17.33
CA VAL A 35 6.23 11.34 -18.14
C VAL A 35 5.92 12.85 -18.09
N LEU A 36 4.68 13.23 -17.81
CA LEU A 36 4.25 14.64 -17.81
C LEU A 36 4.44 15.29 -16.43
N LEU A 37 4.05 14.60 -15.36
CA LEU A 37 4.15 15.08 -13.99
C LEU A 37 5.47 14.69 -13.34
N GLY A 38 6.12 13.64 -13.84
CA GLY A 38 7.37 13.13 -13.29
C GLY A 38 7.17 12.26 -12.03
N ASP A 39 5.93 11.90 -11.70
CA ASP A 39 5.62 11.06 -10.57
C ASP A 39 5.98 9.61 -10.90
N LEU A 40 6.44 8.86 -9.89
CA LEU A 40 6.72 7.44 -10.00
C LEU A 40 5.74 6.69 -9.10
N THR A 41 5.06 5.71 -9.66
CA THR A 41 4.08 4.87 -8.97
C THR A 41 4.47 3.41 -9.05
N TRP A 42 4.45 2.71 -7.94
CA TRP A 42 4.52 1.27 -7.87
C TRP A 42 3.25 0.72 -7.24
N GLU A 43 2.59 -0.18 -7.96
CA GLU A 43 1.36 -0.83 -7.57
C GLU A 43 1.57 -2.34 -7.48
N THR A 44 1.02 -2.95 -6.46
CA THR A 44 1.05 -4.40 -6.30
C THR A 44 -0.21 -4.90 -5.61
N SER A 45 -0.54 -6.18 -5.85
CA SER A 45 -1.74 -6.78 -5.30
C SER A 45 -1.45 -8.14 -4.69
N TYR A 46 -1.91 -8.35 -3.46
CA TYR A 46 -1.75 -9.58 -2.71
C TYR A 46 -3.10 -10.15 -2.30
N GLY A 47 -3.27 -11.45 -2.51
CA GLY A 47 -4.40 -12.24 -2.00
C GLY A 47 -3.97 -13.19 -0.89
N LEU A 48 -4.93 -13.92 -0.33
CA LEU A 48 -4.62 -15.02 0.59
C LEU A 48 -4.05 -16.23 -0.16
N PRO A 49 -3.07 -16.94 0.42
CA PRO A 49 -2.51 -18.12 -0.21
C PRO A 49 -3.58 -19.20 -0.44
N GLY A 50 -3.56 -19.79 -1.64
CA GLY A 50 -4.44 -20.92 -2.00
C GLY A 50 -5.83 -20.51 -2.48
N GLU A 51 -6.14 -19.22 -2.59
CA GLU A 51 -7.36 -18.77 -3.28
C GLU A 51 -7.21 -18.89 -4.80
N GLU A 52 -8.33 -19.13 -5.48
CA GLU A 52 -8.41 -19.07 -6.95
C GLU A 52 -8.30 -17.61 -7.42
N LEU A 53 -7.83 -17.40 -8.65
CA LEU A 53 -7.72 -16.05 -9.23
C LEU A 53 -9.01 -15.67 -9.99
N PRO A 54 -9.53 -14.46 -9.80
CA PRO A 54 -9.08 -13.43 -8.86
C PRO A 54 -9.42 -13.82 -7.40
N PRO A 55 -8.54 -13.48 -6.43
CA PRO A 55 -8.79 -13.85 -5.04
C PRO A 55 -10.00 -13.10 -4.49
N ARG A 56 -10.72 -13.76 -3.56
CA ARG A 56 -11.90 -13.16 -2.92
C ARG A 56 -11.54 -11.98 -2.03
N VAL A 57 -10.39 -12.07 -1.36
CA VAL A 57 -9.88 -11.01 -0.49
C VAL A 57 -8.53 -10.55 -1.02
N VAL A 58 -8.41 -9.26 -1.27
CA VAL A 58 -7.21 -8.68 -1.87
C VAL A 58 -6.81 -7.40 -1.15
N ALA A 59 -5.51 -7.15 -1.08
CA ALA A 59 -4.91 -5.86 -0.75
C ALA A 59 -4.24 -5.31 -2.00
N HIS A 60 -4.72 -4.18 -2.49
CA HIS A 60 -4.04 -3.35 -3.48
C HIS A 60 -3.20 -2.32 -2.73
N ILE A 61 -1.94 -2.21 -3.11
CA ILE A 61 -0.97 -1.36 -2.45
C ILE A 61 -0.33 -0.48 -3.49
N THR A 62 -0.34 0.82 -3.24
CA THR A 62 0.25 1.82 -4.11
C THR A 62 1.29 2.62 -3.33
N PHE A 63 2.47 2.74 -3.89
CA PHE A 63 3.52 3.66 -3.46
C PHE A 63 3.72 4.71 -4.53
N ASP A 64 3.36 5.95 -4.19
CA ASP A 64 3.59 7.09 -5.06
C ASP A 64 4.75 7.94 -4.57
N TRP A 65 5.68 8.22 -5.47
CA TRP A 65 6.73 9.19 -5.23
C TRP A 65 6.52 10.42 -6.10
N PRO A 66 5.81 11.41 -5.58
CA PRO A 66 5.45 12.58 -6.34
C PRO A 66 6.66 13.48 -6.65
N SER A 67 6.54 14.26 -7.69
CA SER A 67 7.61 15.13 -8.20
C SER A 67 8.13 16.14 -7.16
N TRP A 68 7.26 16.60 -6.23
CA TRP A 68 7.68 17.47 -5.15
C TRP A 68 8.65 16.77 -4.20
N SER A 69 8.38 15.51 -3.87
CA SER A 69 9.21 14.69 -3.00
C SER A 69 10.56 14.38 -3.66
N GLN A 70 10.53 14.07 -4.96
CA GLN A 70 11.75 13.91 -5.75
C GLN A 70 12.62 15.17 -5.73
N THR A 71 11.99 16.35 -5.78
CA THR A 71 12.70 17.62 -5.68
C THR A 71 13.35 17.79 -4.31
N SER A 72 12.62 17.51 -3.23
CA SER A 72 13.18 17.54 -1.86
C SER A 72 14.35 16.56 -1.70
N TYR A 73 14.21 15.35 -2.26
CA TYR A 73 15.30 14.38 -2.23
C TYR A 73 16.56 14.86 -2.99
N ARG A 74 16.38 15.52 -4.13
CA ARG A 74 17.51 16.15 -4.86
C ARG A 74 18.20 17.23 -4.05
N GLN A 75 17.42 18.09 -3.38
CA GLN A 75 17.96 19.13 -2.50
C GLN A 75 18.79 18.52 -1.36
N TRP A 76 18.27 17.48 -0.72
CA TRP A 76 19.01 16.74 0.30
C TRP A 76 20.33 16.17 -0.24
N TYR A 77 20.31 15.58 -1.43
CA TYR A 77 21.49 14.96 -2.03
C TYR A 77 22.62 15.95 -2.36
N VAL A 78 22.30 17.21 -2.58
CA VAL A 78 23.27 18.27 -2.87
C VAL A 78 23.54 19.21 -1.67
N ASP A 79 23.23 18.75 -0.46
CA ASP A 79 23.39 19.49 0.80
C ASP A 79 22.66 20.86 0.83
N GLU A 80 21.54 20.99 0.12
CA GLU A 80 20.67 22.17 0.22
C GLU A 80 19.75 22.08 1.45
N VAL A 81 19.29 23.24 1.91
CA VAL A 81 18.33 23.31 3.02
C VAL A 81 16.98 22.78 2.57
N LEU A 82 16.49 21.74 3.24
CA LEU A 82 15.18 21.19 2.98
C LEU A 82 14.07 22.06 3.59
N GLU A 83 13.09 22.43 2.78
CA GLU A 83 11.84 23.02 3.28
C GLU A 83 10.89 21.93 3.79
N ARG A 84 10.94 20.76 3.20
CA ARG A 84 10.13 19.59 3.53
C ARG A 84 10.94 18.31 3.32
N LEU A 85 10.77 17.33 4.22
CA LEU A 85 11.37 16.00 4.00
C LEU A 85 10.76 15.33 2.77
N PRO A 86 11.58 14.62 1.98
CA PRO A 86 11.03 13.77 0.93
C PRO A 86 10.19 12.66 1.55
N ALA A 87 9.10 12.28 0.89
CA ALA A 87 8.20 11.25 1.37
C ALA A 87 7.60 10.44 0.23
N ILE A 88 7.23 9.20 0.53
CA ILE A 88 6.44 8.32 -0.32
C ILE A 88 5.00 8.35 0.19
N GLU A 89 4.06 8.60 -0.71
CA GLU A 89 2.64 8.46 -0.43
C GLU A 89 2.28 6.98 -0.52
N ILE A 90 1.57 6.47 0.49
CA ILE A 90 1.16 5.07 0.56
C ILE A 90 -0.35 5.01 0.60
N GLU A 91 -0.94 4.27 -0.33
CA GLU A 91 -2.33 3.87 -0.29
C GLU A 91 -2.44 2.35 -0.18
N ILE A 92 -3.35 1.87 0.65
CA ILE A 92 -3.70 0.45 0.75
C ILE A 92 -5.21 0.32 0.68
N VAL A 93 -5.68 -0.40 -0.33
CA VAL A 93 -7.09 -0.70 -0.51
C VAL A 93 -7.32 -2.19 -0.27
N PHE A 94 -8.00 -2.52 0.83
CA PHE A 94 -8.48 -3.87 1.07
C PHE A 94 -9.85 -4.04 0.41
N ARG A 95 -9.99 -5.06 -0.41
CA ARG A 95 -11.25 -5.39 -1.07
C ARG A 95 -11.67 -6.82 -0.76
N VAL A 96 -12.92 -6.99 -0.39
CA VAL A 96 -13.58 -8.29 -0.24
C VAL A 96 -14.72 -8.35 -1.25
N GLN A 97 -14.70 -9.33 -2.11
CA GLN A 97 -15.74 -9.56 -3.14
C GLN A 97 -16.49 -10.86 -2.92
N SER A 98 -17.55 -11.06 -3.68
CA SER A 98 -18.40 -12.28 -3.60
C SER A 98 -18.96 -12.53 -2.19
N LEU A 99 -19.38 -11.46 -1.51
CA LEU A 99 -20.08 -11.56 -0.24
C LEU A 99 -21.49 -12.12 -0.46
N SER A 100 -21.97 -12.94 0.47
CA SER A 100 -23.30 -13.55 0.41
C SER A 100 -24.46 -12.56 0.57
N GLY A 101 -24.17 -11.35 1.01
CA GLY A 101 -25.10 -10.24 1.21
C GLY A 101 -24.36 -8.94 1.48
N GLN A 102 -25.08 -7.85 1.61
CA GLN A 102 -24.48 -6.57 1.95
C GLN A 102 -23.82 -6.66 3.32
N ALA A 103 -22.51 -6.38 3.40
CA ALA A 103 -21.78 -6.39 4.64
C ALA A 103 -22.35 -5.37 5.65
N ASP A 104 -22.35 -5.75 6.92
CA ASP A 104 -22.67 -4.80 7.99
C ASP A 104 -21.46 -3.86 8.21
N PRO A 105 -21.63 -2.53 8.09
CA PRO A 105 -20.55 -1.58 8.29
C PRO A 105 -19.83 -1.75 9.63
N ALA A 106 -20.57 -2.07 10.71
CA ALA A 106 -19.97 -2.25 12.03
C ALA A 106 -19.01 -3.45 12.07
N THR A 107 -19.33 -4.52 11.34
CA THR A 107 -18.46 -5.69 11.22
C THR A 107 -17.20 -5.38 10.41
N VAL A 108 -17.32 -4.59 9.34
CA VAL A 108 -16.16 -4.13 8.56
C VAL A 108 -15.25 -3.25 9.42
N TYR A 109 -15.81 -2.29 10.14
CA TYR A 109 -15.07 -1.44 11.07
C TYR A 109 -14.36 -2.23 12.18
N ALA A 110 -14.99 -3.27 12.70
CA ALA A 110 -14.38 -4.12 13.73
C ALA A 110 -13.21 -4.95 13.20
N SER A 111 -13.24 -5.32 11.93
CA SER A 111 -12.16 -6.09 11.27
C SER A 111 -10.98 -5.23 10.83
N THR A 112 -11.20 -3.92 10.67
CA THR A 112 -10.24 -2.97 10.09
C THR A 112 -10.00 -1.81 11.08
N PRO A 113 -8.87 -1.77 11.81
CA PRO A 113 -8.59 -0.70 12.77
C PRO A 113 -8.48 0.67 12.08
N ASP A 114 -8.71 1.76 12.82
CA ASP A 114 -8.69 3.12 12.27
C ASP A 114 -7.31 3.54 11.77
N ILE A 115 -6.25 2.96 12.32
CA ILE A 115 -4.85 3.28 12.01
C ILE A 115 -4.02 2.01 11.86
N SER A 116 -3.00 2.06 11.01
CA SER A 116 -1.98 1.03 10.85
C SER A 116 -0.99 0.99 12.02
N PRO A 117 -0.08 -0.01 12.10
CA PRO A 117 1.17 0.11 12.86
C PRO A 117 1.99 1.31 12.36
N LEU A 118 3.05 1.64 13.11
CA LEU A 118 4.03 2.62 12.65
C LEU A 118 4.75 2.11 11.39
N VAL A 119 4.90 3.00 10.43
CA VAL A 119 5.73 2.82 9.23
C VAL A 119 6.71 3.98 9.24
N GLY A 120 7.92 3.74 9.74
CA GLY A 120 8.79 4.82 10.16
C GLY A 120 8.19 5.60 11.33
N ASP A 121 8.14 6.92 11.21
CA ASP A 121 7.51 7.81 12.19
C ASP A 121 6.02 8.07 11.92
N GLY A 122 5.51 7.63 10.76
CA GLY A 122 4.14 7.82 10.33
C GLY A 122 3.22 6.63 10.58
N ARG A 123 1.96 6.79 10.22
CA ARG A 123 0.92 5.75 10.21
C ARG A 123 0.01 5.98 9.03
N LEU A 124 -0.62 4.91 8.55
CA LEU A 124 -1.73 5.03 7.62
C LEU A 124 -3.02 5.19 8.41
N GLU A 125 -3.89 6.06 7.97
CA GLU A 125 -5.22 6.30 8.52
C GLU A 125 -6.28 5.72 7.59
N ARG A 126 -7.33 5.13 8.15
CA ARG A 126 -8.47 4.67 7.36
C ARG A 126 -9.27 5.89 6.90
N VAL A 127 -9.27 6.14 5.59
CA VAL A 127 -9.93 7.31 4.98
C VAL A 127 -11.28 6.98 4.37
N GLY A 128 -11.56 5.71 4.08
CA GLY A 128 -12.82 5.31 3.47
C GLY A 128 -13.23 3.87 3.75
N VAL A 129 -14.55 3.65 3.77
CA VAL A 129 -15.19 2.33 3.70
C VAL A 129 -16.33 2.43 2.70
N THR A 130 -16.28 1.61 1.65
CA THR A 130 -17.28 1.56 0.60
C THR A 130 -17.94 0.18 0.61
N LEU A 131 -19.27 0.14 0.57
CA LEU A 131 -20.05 -1.08 0.42
C LEU A 131 -20.74 -1.03 -0.93
N GLU A 132 -20.43 -2.00 -1.79
CA GLU A 132 -20.91 -2.07 -3.16
C GLU A 132 -21.98 -3.17 -3.31
N THR A 133 -22.94 -2.92 -4.16
CA THR A 133 -23.89 -3.91 -4.63
C THR A 133 -24.01 -3.77 -6.14
N ALA A 134 -23.57 -4.78 -6.87
CA ALA A 134 -23.65 -4.84 -8.31
C ALA A 134 -24.79 -5.74 -8.76
N PHE A 135 -25.52 -5.34 -9.79
CA PHE A 135 -26.60 -6.10 -10.40
C PHE A 135 -26.20 -6.51 -11.81
N SER A 136 -26.26 -7.81 -12.10
CA SER A 136 -26.09 -8.33 -13.45
C SER A 136 -27.35 -8.06 -14.31
N GLU A 137 -27.17 -7.81 -15.61
CA GLU A 137 -28.30 -7.65 -16.56
C GLU A 137 -29.05 -8.98 -16.77
N GLU A 138 -28.43 -10.12 -16.49
CA GLU A 138 -29.02 -11.48 -16.67
C GLU A 138 -29.96 -11.89 -15.55
N GLY A 139 -30.16 -11.04 -14.52
CA GLY A 139 -31.12 -11.29 -13.44
C GLY A 139 -30.63 -12.24 -12.34
N ASP A 140 -29.33 -12.48 -12.26
CA ASP A 140 -28.67 -13.21 -11.19
C ASP A 140 -28.79 -12.47 -9.84
N GLN A 141 -28.41 -13.16 -8.78
CA GLN A 141 -28.34 -12.53 -7.45
C GLN A 141 -27.33 -11.38 -7.47
N PRO A 142 -27.61 -10.29 -6.75
CA PRO A 142 -26.68 -9.18 -6.67
C PRO A 142 -25.34 -9.63 -6.05
N GLU A 143 -24.26 -9.14 -6.60
CA GLU A 143 -22.92 -9.31 -6.04
C GLU A 143 -22.65 -8.19 -5.05
N HIS A 144 -22.10 -8.56 -3.89
CA HIS A 144 -21.76 -7.62 -2.85
C HIS A 144 -20.25 -7.61 -2.63
N ALA A 145 -19.71 -6.41 -2.40
CA ALA A 145 -18.31 -6.21 -2.06
C ALA A 145 -18.17 -5.15 -0.96
N ALA A 146 -17.07 -5.22 -0.25
CA ALA A 146 -16.66 -4.21 0.71
C ALA A 146 -15.21 -3.77 0.40
N GLU A 147 -14.96 -2.47 0.51
CA GLU A 147 -13.66 -1.88 0.28
C GLU A 147 -13.29 -0.95 1.43
N VAL A 148 -12.04 -1.01 1.86
CA VAL A 148 -11.51 -0.19 2.96
C VAL A 148 -10.19 0.41 2.52
N THR A 149 -10.12 1.73 2.52
CA THR A 149 -8.96 2.49 2.05
C THR A 149 -8.20 3.09 3.22
N TYR A 150 -6.89 2.95 3.19
CA TYR A 150 -5.93 3.57 4.10
C TYR A 150 -4.95 4.41 3.31
N GLU A 151 -4.64 5.58 3.83
CA GLU A 151 -3.66 6.49 3.24
C GLU A 151 -2.67 6.98 4.30
N GLY A 152 -1.47 7.32 3.87
CA GLY A 152 -0.46 7.92 4.72
C GLY A 152 0.81 8.28 3.98
N LEU A 153 1.74 8.87 4.73
CA LEU A 153 3.04 9.27 4.22
C LEU A 153 4.14 8.49 4.92
N TYR A 154 5.10 8.01 4.15
CA TYR A 154 6.36 7.51 4.65
C TYR A 154 7.44 8.56 4.42
N GLU A 155 7.81 9.29 5.46
CA GLU A 155 8.85 10.31 5.38
C GLU A 155 10.23 9.64 5.35
N LEU A 156 11.04 10.05 4.38
CA LEU A 156 12.42 9.62 4.24
C LEU A 156 13.30 10.50 5.13
N ALA A 157 13.43 10.10 6.40
CA ALA A 157 14.31 10.77 7.34
C ALA A 157 15.80 10.64 6.90
N GLU A 158 16.65 11.54 7.38
CA GLU A 158 18.08 11.53 7.05
C GLU A 158 18.73 10.18 7.39
N SER A 159 18.33 9.54 8.49
CA SER A 159 18.77 8.20 8.87
C SER A 159 18.36 7.10 7.89
N THR A 160 17.25 7.30 7.18
CA THR A 160 16.73 6.36 6.16
C THR A 160 17.44 6.56 4.82
N LEU A 161 17.93 7.78 4.56
CA LEU A 161 18.64 8.15 3.34
C LEU A 161 20.15 7.90 3.42
N ALA A 162 20.68 7.76 4.65
CA ALA A 162 22.09 7.51 4.89
C ALA A 162 22.48 6.05 4.55
N ASP A 163 23.78 5.81 4.41
CA ASP A 163 24.35 4.50 4.06
C ASP A 163 23.82 3.36 4.95
N GLY A 164 23.23 2.34 4.33
CA GLY A 164 22.76 1.13 5.02
C GLY A 164 21.28 1.14 5.43
N ALA A 165 20.47 1.99 4.84
CA ALA A 165 19.03 2.11 5.09
C ALA A 165 18.22 0.81 4.97
N SER A 166 18.72 -0.24 4.32
CA SER A 166 17.98 -1.48 4.04
C SER A 166 17.40 -2.12 5.31
N THR A 167 18.15 -2.23 6.40
CA THR A 167 17.66 -2.85 7.64
C THR A 167 16.54 -2.03 8.29
N LEU A 168 16.62 -0.70 8.25
CA LEU A 168 15.57 0.19 8.75
C LEU A 168 14.30 0.09 7.91
N LEU A 169 14.43 0.03 6.60
CA LEU A 169 13.31 -0.16 5.68
C LEU A 169 12.67 -1.53 5.89
N ASP A 170 13.47 -2.59 6.04
CA ASP A 170 12.96 -3.93 6.33
C ASP A 170 12.14 -3.97 7.63
N ASP A 171 12.60 -3.30 8.69
CA ASP A 171 11.87 -3.21 9.96
C ASP A 171 10.55 -2.44 9.81
N HIS A 172 10.57 -1.29 9.14
CA HIS A 172 9.40 -0.46 8.93
C HIS A 172 8.33 -1.17 8.08
N PHE A 173 8.73 -1.73 6.96
CA PHE A 173 7.80 -2.42 6.05
C PHE A 173 7.46 -3.84 6.51
N GLY A 174 8.30 -4.48 7.32
CA GLY A 174 7.99 -5.74 7.97
C GLY A 174 6.75 -5.65 8.86
N ALA A 175 6.65 -4.59 9.67
CA ALA A 175 5.48 -4.34 10.51
C ALA A 175 4.21 -4.07 9.66
N LEU A 176 4.35 -3.27 8.59
CA LEU A 176 3.25 -2.99 7.66
C LEU A 176 2.78 -4.26 6.95
N GLY A 177 3.70 -5.05 6.41
CA GLY A 177 3.40 -6.31 5.73
C GLY A 177 2.69 -7.31 6.63
N GLY A 178 3.17 -7.47 7.86
CA GLY A 178 2.52 -8.34 8.86
C GLY A 178 1.09 -7.89 9.19
N TRP A 179 0.86 -6.57 9.29
CA TRP A 179 -0.46 -6.01 9.53
C TRP A 179 -1.40 -6.20 8.32
N ILE A 180 -0.92 -6.01 7.09
CA ILE A 180 -1.70 -6.27 5.87
C ILE A 180 -2.13 -7.74 5.84
N ALA A 181 -1.19 -8.66 6.06
CA ALA A 181 -1.48 -10.08 6.10
C ALA A 181 -2.54 -10.45 7.16
N ALA A 182 -2.42 -9.91 8.37
CA ALA A 182 -3.38 -10.14 9.44
C ALA A 182 -4.77 -9.54 9.12
N THR A 183 -4.80 -8.41 8.41
CA THR A 183 -6.05 -7.76 8.00
C THR A 183 -6.75 -8.57 6.90
N LEU A 184 -6.03 -9.09 5.91
CA LEU A 184 -6.58 -9.98 4.89
C LEU A 184 -7.25 -11.21 5.52
N VAL A 185 -6.59 -11.84 6.52
CA VAL A 185 -7.16 -12.99 7.22
C VAL A 185 -8.48 -12.65 7.94
N LYS A 186 -8.54 -11.49 8.62
CA LYS A 186 -9.77 -11.04 9.29
C LYS A 186 -10.90 -10.74 8.32
N LEU A 187 -10.57 -10.12 7.19
CA LEU A 187 -11.54 -9.79 6.15
C LEU A 187 -12.07 -11.03 5.43
N ALA A 188 -11.31 -12.11 5.38
CA ALA A 188 -11.77 -13.40 4.84
C ALA A 188 -12.92 -14.01 5.64
N ASP A 189 -13.09 -13.63 6.90
CA ASP A 189 -14.21 -14.09 7.75
C ASP A 189 -15.54 -13.34 7.47
N LEU A 190 -15.50 -12.24 6.70
CA LEU A 190 -16.72 -11.56 6.23
C LEU A 190 -17.52 -12.48 5.28
N LYS A 191 -18.85 -12.47 5.46
CA LYS A 191 -19.74 -13.39 4.71
C LYS A 191 -20.71 -12.60 3.83
#